data_90283c8dc41577ad672ef1a378f224f6
#
_entry.id   90283c8dc41577ad672ef1a378f224f6
#
_cell.length_a   1.000
_cell.length_b   1.000
_cell.length_c   1.000
_cell.angle_alpha   90.00
_cell.angle_beta   90.00
_cell.angle_gamma   90.00
#
_symmetry.space_group_name_H-M   'P 1'
#
loop_
_entity.id
_entity.type
_entity.pdbx_description
1 polymer ?
#
loop_
_entity_poly.entity_id
_entity_poly.type
_entity_poly.pdbx_seq_one_letter_code
_entity_poly.pdbx_strand_id
1 'polypeptide(L)'
;VGVIPTGSKDPFALRRTALGIVNIIINANLDISLKDLVKVSLDTLEADKVLKADRAKVEADVLDFLKQRIINVFTDMKYRKDVILAVLDKDADNITTALEIVRVITEKLSKDKMQALLQAVKRVANIMKGNKDITIKEKLFKTDIEKTLYTDSKKVGEEIEKSIKEKEYADYFEKLFTLVPTIDKYFDTVIVMDEDKNVRDNRINQLTYIMNLFDRIAYLNKLE
;
A
#
# COMPACT_ATOMS: atom_id res chain seq x y z
N VAL A 1 -21.13 -12.90 20.52
CA VAL A 1 -19.97 -12.48 19.77
C VAL A 1 -19.44 -11.21 20.41
N GLY A 2 -18.12 -10.96 20.35
CA GLY A 2 -17.46 -9.87 21.09
C GLY A 2 -16.37 -10.40 22.04
N VAL A 3 -16.02 -11.70 21.93
CA VAL A 3 -14.92 -12.31 22.67
C VAL A 3 -13.62 -12.12 21.88
N ILE A 4 -12.72 -11.32 22.42
CA ILE A 4 -11.37 -11.12 21.87
C ILE A 4 -10.40 -11.94 22.73
N PRO A 5 -9.60 -12.87 22.15
CA PRO A 5 -8.64 -13.64 22.92
C PRO A 5 -7.53 -12.73 23.46
N THR A 6 -7.44 -12.65 24.78
CA THR A 6 -6.41 -11.88 25.50
C THR A 6 -5.35 -12.80 26.09
N GLY A 7 -4.08 -12.32 26.15
CA GLY A 7 -2.97 -13.07 26.71
C GLY A 7 -2.55 -14.29 25.89
N SER A 8 -1.83 -15.25 26.51
CA SER A 8 -1.28 -16.43 25.84
C SER A 8 -2.29 -17.57 25.63
N LYS A 9 -3.39 -17.59 26.38
CA LYS A 9 -4.40 -18.66 26.31
C LYS A 9 -5.34 -18.44 25.12
N ASP A 10 -5.68 -19.50 24.40
CA ASP A 10 -6.64 -19.54 23.32
C ASP A 10 -7.76 -20.57 23.61
N PRO A 11 -8.59 -20.32 24.62
CA PRO A 11 -9.55 -21.31 25.14
C PRO A 11 -10.63 -21.68 24.12
N PHE A 12 -10.91 -20.79 23.14
CA PHE A 12 -11.89 -21.02 22.09
C PHE A 12 -11.27 -21.33 20.73
N ALA A 13 -9.96 -21.61 20.71
CA ALA A 13 -9.20 -21.88 19.48
C ALA A 13 -9.29 -20.80 18.38
N LEU A 14 -9.66 -19.57 18.72
CA LEU A 14 -9.90 -18.52 17.74
C LEU A 14 -8.65 -18.18 16.92
N ARG A 15 -7.46 -18.16 17.56
CA ARG A 15 -6.20 -17.93 16.85
C ARG A 15 -5.89 -19.06 15.85
N ARG A 16 -6.09 -20.31 16.26
CA ARG A 16 -5.89 -21.48 15.39
C ARG A 16 -6.88 -21.50 14.24
N THR A 17 -8.15 -21.16 14.51
CA THR A 17 -9.18 -21.05 13.47
C THR A 17 -8.84 -19.96 12.46
N ALA A 18 -8.44 -18.76 12.92
CA ALA A 18 -8.03 -17.68 12.03
C ALA A 18 -6.79 -18.03 11.19
N LEU A 19 -5.79 -18.70 11.78
CA LEU A 19 -4.65 -19.23 11.03
C LEU A 19 -5.09 -20.27 9.99
N GLY A 20 -6.05 -21.13 10.33
CA GLY A 20 -6.65 -22.09 9.40
C GLY A 20 -7.30 -21.40 8.20
N ILE A 21 -8.08 -20.34 8.44
CA ILE A 21 -8.71 -19.54 7.37
C ILE A 21 -7.63 -18.95 6.45
N VAL A 22 -6.62 -18.28 7.00
CA VAL A 22 -5.52 -17.67 6.22
C VAL A 22 -4.81 -18.74 5.37
N ASN A 23 -4.46 -19.89 5.97
CA ASN A 23 -3.78 -20.96 5.25
C ASN A 23 -4.65 -21.58 4.14
N ILE A 24 -5.95 -21.75 4.37
CA ILE A 24 -6.88 -22.25 3.34
C ILE A 24 -6.90 -21.30 2.14
N ILE A 25 -7.05 -20.00 2.40
CA ILE A 25 -7.07 -18.97 1.36
C ILE A 25 -5.79 -18.99 0.52
N ILE A 26 -4.63 -19.06 1.19
CA ILE A 26 -3.32 -19.09 0.52
C ILE A 26 -3.13 -20.39 -0.27
N ASN A 27 -3.35 -21.55 0.36
CA ASN A 27 -3.07 -22.85 -0.26
C ASN A 27 -4.00 -23.19 -1.43
N ALA A 28 -5.25 -22.75 -1.34
CA ALA A 28 -6.23 -22.89 -2.41
C ALA A 28 -6.21 -21.73 -3.42
N ASN A 29 -5.33 -20.74 -3.23
CA ASN A 29 -5.19 -19.53 -4.04
C ASN A 29 -6.53 -18.82 -4.29
N LEU A 30 -7.31 -18.61 -3.23
CA LEU A 30 -8.64 -18.03 -3.33
C LEU A 30 -8.55 -16.50 -3.47
N ASP A 31 -9.15 -15.98 -4.53
CA ASP A 31 -9.30 -14.54 -4.78
C ASP A 31 -10.58 -14.01 -4.10
N ILE A 32 -10.51 -13.75 -2.81
CA ILE A 32 -11.66 -13.35 -2.00
C ILE A 32 -11.35 -12.14 -1.11
N SER A 33 -12.36 -11.31 -0.88
CA SER A 33 -12.32 -10.19 0.05
C SER A 33 -12.58 -10.67 1.48
N LEU A 34 -11.70 -10.36 2.42
CA LEU A 34 -11.92 -10.60 3.85
C LEU A 34 -13.07 -9.75 4.40
N LYS A 35 -13.21 -8.51 3.91
CA LYS A 35 -14.32 -7.63 4.29
C LYS A 35 -15.65 -8.25 3.92
N ASP A 36 -15.78 -8.78 2.71
CA ASP A 36 -17.01 -9.44 2.26
C ASP A 36 -17.31 -10.71 3.07
N LEU A 37 -16.29 -11.52 3.37
CA LEU A 37 -16.46 -12.70 4.22
C LEU A 37 -16.94 -12.33 5.62
N VAL A 38 -16.33 -11.31 6.23
CA VAL A 38 -16.72 -10.83 7.56
C VAL A 38 -18.12 -10.24 7.53
N LYS A 39 -18.45 -9.46 6.49
CA LYS A 39 -19.79 -8.88 6.29
C LYS A 39 -20.87 -9.95 6.22
N VAL A 40 -20.70 -10.96 5.36
CA VAL A 40 -21.66 -12.07 5.22
C VAL A 40 -21.82 -12.83 6.55
N SER A 41 -20.72 -13.06 7.27
CA SER A 41 -20.76 -13.71 8.57
C SER A 41 -21.54 -12.88 9.61
N LEU A 42 -21.34 -11.55 9.61
CA LEU A 42 -22.07 -10.64 10.50
C LEU A 42 -23.55 -10.55 10.13
N ASP A 43 -23.91 -10.52 8.84
CA ASP A 43 -25.30 -10.53 8.38
C ASP A 43 -26.04 -11.78 8.91
N THR A 44 -25.39 -12.94 8.88
CA THR A 44 -25.94 -14.19 9.42
C THR A 44 -26.14 -14.10 10.94
N LEU A 45 -25.17 -13.61 11.68
CA LEU A 45 -25.24 -13.47 13.15
C LEU A 45 -26.30 -12.46 13.59
N GLU A 46 -26.54 -11.41 12.81
CA GLU A 46 -27.64 -10.46 13.06
C GLU A 46 -29.01 -11.09 12.77
N ALA A 47 -29.15 -11.81 11.68
CA ALA A 47 -30.40 -12.51 11.33
C ALA A 47 -30.77 -13.51 12.44
N ASP A 48 -29.81 -14.21 13.00
CA ASP A 48 -29.98 -15.16 14.11
C ASP A 48 -30.10 -14.49 15.49
N LYS A 49 -30.05 -13.13 15.55
CA LYS A 49 -30.10 -12.32 16.78
C LYS A 49 -29.01 -12.68 17.82
N VAL A 50 -27.87 -13.15 17.35
CA VAL A 50 -26.73 -13.57 18.22
C VAL A 50 -25.69 -12.46 18.37
N LEU A 51 -25.69 -11.46 17.49
CA LEU A 51 -24.79 -10.32 17.57
C LEU A 51 -25.25 -9.36 18.67
N LYS A 52 -24.49 -9.31 19.78
CA LYS A 52 -24.80 -8.49 20.98
C LYS A 52 -23.96 -7.22 21.09
N ALA A 53 -22.93 -7.10 20.29
CA ALA A 53 -22.00 -5.98 20.27
C ALA A 53 -22.24 -5.09 19.05
N ASP A 54 -21.70 -3.86 19.06
CA ASP A 54 -21.73 -2.96 17.91
C ASP A 54 -21.10 -3.61 16.68
N ARG A 55 -21.84 -3.66 15.58
CA ARG A 55 -21.45 -4.34 14.34
C ARG A 55 -20.15 -3.79 13.77
N ALA A 56 -20.03 -2.46 13.67
CA ALA A 56 -18.87 -1.83 13.04
C ALA A 56 -17.59 -2.11 13.86
N LYS A 57 -17.73 -2.10 15.19
CA LYS A 57 -16.63 -2.47 16.08
C LYS A 57 -16.23 -3.93 15.92
N VAL A 58 -17.19 -4.85 15.86
CA VAL A 58 -16.88 -6.29 15.67
C VAL A 58 -16.21 -6.53 14.35
N GLU A 59 -16.67 -5.88 13.27
CA GLU A 59 -16.05 -5.97 11.95
C GLU A 59 -14.58 -5.51 11.98
N ALA A 60 -14.32 -4.34 12.55
CA ALA A 60 -12.96 -3.81 12.68
C ALA A 60 -12.06 -4.72 13.52
N ASP A 61 -12.54 -5.20 14.66
CA ASP A 61 -11.80 -6.10 15.56
C ASP A 61 -11.46 -7.44 14.87
N VAL A 62 -12.39 -8.00 14.07
CA VAL A 62 -12.16 -9.26 13.33
C VAL A 62 -11.15 -9.07 12.21
N LEU A 63 -11.26 -7.98 11.44
CA LEU A 63 -10.31 -7.67 10.36
C LEU A 63 -8.90 -7.43 10.90
N ASP A 64 -8.75 -6.68 12.01
CA ASP A 64 -7.45 -6.50 12.65
C ASP A 64 -6.90 -7.84 13.20
N PHE A 65 -7.75 -8.65 13.80
CA PHE A 65 -7.37 -9.97 14.29
C PHE A 65 -6.87 -10.89 13.15
N LEU A 66 -7.53 -10.89 11.99
CA LEU A 66 -7.09 -11.62 10.80
C LEU A 66 -5.77 -11.06 10.25
N LYS A 67 -5.64 -9.73 10.17
CA LYS A 67 -4.40 -9.07 9.72
C LYS A 67 -3.19 -9.49 10.55
N GLN A 68 -3.34 -9.60 11.89
CA GLN A 68 -2.26 -10.10 12.75
C GLN A 68 -1.87 -11.55 12.42
N ARG A 69 -2.82 -12.39 12.01
CA ARG A 69 -2.52 -13.78 11.58
C ARG A 69 -1.84 -13.82 10.21
N ILE A 70 -2.23 -12.96 9.28
CA ILE A 70 -1.55 -12.82 7.98
C ILE A 70 -0.09 -12.42 8.19
N ILE A 71 0.18 -11.43 9.07
CA ILE A 71 1.55 -11.01 9.42
C ILE A 71 2.36 -12.19 9.93
N ASN A 72 1.78 -13.02 10.83
CA ASN A 72 2.47 -14.19 11.38
C ASN A 72 2.80 -15.21 10.27
N VAL A 73 1.81 -15.55 9.42
CA VAL A 73 2.00 -16.50 8.32
C VAL A 73 3.08 -16.03 7.35
N PHE A 74 3.05 -14.75 6.94
CA PHE A 74 4.05 -14.20 6.03
C PHE A 74 5.46 -14.15 6.67
N THR A 75 5.52 -13.89 8.00
CA THR A 75 6.79 -13.94 8.75
C THR A 75 7.34 -15.36 8.82
N ASP A 76 6.48 -16.37 9.03
CA ASP A 76 6.86 -17.79 9.02
C ASP A 76 7.36 -18.25 7.63
N MET A 77 6.83 -17.65 6.56
CA MET A 77 7.33 -17.79 5.20
C MET A 77 8.67 -17.08 4.94
N LYS A 78 9.26 -16.42 5.97
CA LYS A 78 10.56 -15.74 5.92
C LYS A 78 10.59 -14.43 5.12
N TYR A 79 9.43 -13.82 4.88
CA TYR A 79 9.40 -12.46 4.32
C TYR A 79 9.80 -11.41 5.37
N ARG A 80 10.42 -10.33 4.91
CA ARG A 80 10.84 -9.22 5.77
C ARG A 80 9.63 -8.49 6.34
N LYS A 81 9.70 -8.16 7.64
CA LYS A 81 8.59 -7.54 8.36
C LYS A 81 8.20 -6.16 7.82
N ASP A 82 9.18 -5.36 7.41
CA ASP A 82 8.93 -4.04 6.81
C ASP A 82 8.14 -4.17 5.49
N VAL A 83 8.48 -5.15 4.63
CA VAL A 83 7.75 -5.44 3.39
C VAL A 83 6.33 -5.89 3.68
N ILE A 84 6.15 -6.83 4.63
CA ILE A 84 4.82 -7.30 5.05
C ILE A 84 3.94 -6.12 5.50
N LEU A 85 4.47 -5.27 6.38
CA LEU A 85 3.74 -4.13 6.92
C LEU A 85 3.47 -3.06 5.86
N ALA A 86 4.42 -2.79 4.95
CA ALA A 86 4.21 -1.84 3.86
C ALA A 86 3.01 -2.23 2.98
N VAL A 87 2.84 -3.51 2.71
CA VAL A 87 1.74 -4.05 1.90
C VAL A 87 0.44 -4.12 2.70
N LEU A 88 0.44 -4.77 3.87
CA LEU A 88 -0.77 -5.00 4.65
C LEU A 88 -1.34 -3.74 5.31
N ASP A 89 -0.54 -2.72 5.56
CA ASP A 89 -1.03 -1.42 6.04
C ASP A 89 -1.66 -0.61 4.90
N LYS A 90 -1.30 -0.90 3.67
CA LYS A 90 -1.98 -0.33 2.50
C LYS A 90 -3.30 -1.01 2.25
N ASP A 91 -3.29 -2.32 2.12
CA ASP A 91 -4.50 -3.14 1.99
C ASP A 91 -4.25 -4.58 2.45
N ALA A 92 -5.10 -5.07 3.35
CA ALA A 92 -5.08 -6.43 3.86
C ALA A 92 -6.33 -7.22 3.47
N ASP A 93 -7.17 -6.69 2.58
CA ASP A 93 -8.46 -7.29 2.24
C ASP A 93 -8.34 -8.57 1.43
N ASN A 94 -7.41 -8.62 0.50
CA ASN A 94 -7.15 -9.80 -0.32
C ASN A 94 -5.78 -10.40 0.03
N ILE A 95 -5.78 -11.57 0.68
CA ILE A 95 -4.57 -12.21 1.20
C ILE A 95 -3.64 -12.67 0.07
N THR A 96 -4.20 -13.25 -1.00
CA THR A 96 -3.39 -13.77 -2.13
C THR A 96 -2.75 -12.65 -2.92
N THR A 97 -3.48 -11.55 -3.13
CA THR A 97 -2.93 -10.32 -3.70
C THR A 97 -1.80 -9.74 -2.83
N ALA A 98 -2.02 -9.62 -1.52
CA ALA A 98 -1.00 -9.12 -0.61
C ALA A 98 0.26 -10.00 -0.62
N LEU A 99 0.10 -11.33 -0.62
CA LEU A 99 1.21 -12.29 -0.69
C LEU A 99 2.00 -12.14 -1.99
N GLU A 100 1.32 -11.98 -3.14
CA GLU A 100 2.01 -11.80 -4.43
C GLU A 100 2.78 -10.48 -4.48
N ILE A 101 2.23 -9.38 -3.94
CA ILE A 101 2.96 -8.11 -3.86
C ILE A 101 4.20 -8.24 -2.98
N VAL A 102 4.08 -8.88 -1.79
CA VAL A 102 5.23 -9.16 -0.91
C VAL A 102 6.29 -9.99 -1.62
N ARG A 103 5.87 -11.01 -2.38
CA ARG A 103 6.75 -11.88 -3.17
C ARG A 103 7.47 -11.10 -4.27
N VAL A 104 6.75 -10.26 -5.01
CA VAL A 104 7.34 -9.41 -6.05
C VAL A 104 8.42 -8.50 -5.47
N ILE A 105 8.11 -7.77 -4.39
CA ILE A 105 9.07 -6.85 -3.75
C ILE A 105 10.32 -7.61 -3.27
N THR A 106 10.15 -8.82 -2.74
CA THR A 106 11.26 -9.56 -2.10
C THR A 106 12.11 -10.34 -3.10
N GLU A 107 11.48 -10.93 -4.12
CA GLU A 107 12.12 -11.97 -4.95
C GLU A 107 12.33 -11.56 -6.41
N LYS A 108 11.45 -10.71 -6.97
CA LYS A 108 11.43 -10.42 -8.41
C LYS A 108 12.15 -9.13 -8.80
N LEU A 109 12.33 -8.19 -7.86
CA LEU A 109 12.88 -6.87 -8.19
C LEU A 109 14.40 -6.82 -7.99
N SER A 110 15.08 -6.13 -8.90
CA SER A 110 16.51 -5.83 -8.77
C SER A 110 16.77 -4.98 -7.52
N LYS A 111 17.75 -5.37 -6.71
CA LYS A 111 18.14 -4.64 -5.49
C LYS A 111 18.56 -3.20 -5.80
N ASP A 112 19.34 -2.99 -6.86
CA ASP A 112 19.85 -1.67 -7.23
C ASP A 112 18.71 -0.75 -7.67
N LYS A 113 17.79 -1.24 -8.52
CA LYS A 113 16.59 -0.49 -8.93
C LYS A 113 15.70 -0.15 -7.74
N MET A 114 15.50 -1.12 -6.83
CA MET A 114 14.69 -0.89 -5.63
C MET A 114 15.35 0.14 -4.72
N GLN A 115 16.65 0.08 -4.52
CA GLN A 115 17.37 1.08 -3.71
C GLN A 115 17.24 2.48 -4.30
N ALA A 116 17.39 2.65 -5.61
CA ALA A 116 17.20 3.93 -6.28
C ALA A 116 15.76 4.45 -6.12
N LEU A 117 14.75 3.57 -6.30
CA LEU A 117 13.35 3.93 -6.08
C LEU A 117 13.10 4.39 -4.64
N LEU A 118 13.61 3.65 -3.64
CA LEU A 118 13.42 4.01 -2.23
C LEU A 118 14.12 5.32 -1.85
N GLN A 119 15.25 5.64 -2.47
CA GLN A 119 15.87 6.96 -2.32
C GLN A 119 14.98 8.08 -2.86
N ALA A 120 14.41 7.90 -4.07
CA ALA A 120 13.47 8.85 -4.64
C ALA A 120 12.21 9.00 -3.75
N VAL A 121 11.63 7.90 -3.28
CA VAL A 121 10.49 7.89 -2.34
C VAL A 121 10.80 8.70 -1.08
N LYS A 122 11.96 8.47 -0.44
CA LYS A 122 12.38 9.20 0.77
C LYS A 122 12.55 10.70 0.51
N ARG A 123 13.15 11.08 -0.63
CA ARG A 123 13.29 12.50 -1.02
C ARG A 123 11.92 13.18 -1.18
N VAL A 124 11.01 12.55 -1.90
CA VAL A 124 9.64 13.05 -2.11
C VAL A 124 8.89 13.16 -0.79
N ALA A 125 8.89 12.11 0.03
CA ALA A 125 8.20 12.09 1.33
C ALA A 125 8.68 13.20 2.28
N ASN A 126 9.98 13.45 2.32
CA ASN A 126 10.57 14.49 3.18
C ASN A 126 10.13 15.90 2.79
N ILE A 127 9.89 16.15 1.51
CA ILE A 127 9.50 17.48 1.01
C ILE A 127 7.99 17.71 1.19
N MET A 128 7.17 16.72 0.87
CA MET A 128 5.70 16.89 0.93
C MET A 128 5.15 17.02 2.35
N LYS A 129 5.86 16.50 3.37
CA LYS A 129 5.52 16.64 4.82
C LYS A 129 4.04 16.43 5.15
N GLY A 130 3.43 15.39 4.55
CA GLY A 130 2.02 15.06 4.79
C GLY A 130 1.01 15.90 4.00
N ASN A 131 1.44 16.70 3.01
CA ASN A 131 0.53 17.33 2.06
C ASN A 131 -0.33 16.26 1.37
N LYS A 132 -1.59 16.59 1.11
CA LYS A 132 -2.55 15.70 0.43
C LYS A 132 -3.14 16.30 -0.84
N ASP A 133 -2.88 17.59 -1.09
CA ASP A 133 -3.35 18.28 -2.29
C ASP A 133 -2.51 17.83 -3.50
N ILE A 134 -3.20 17.48 -4.56
CA ILE A 134 -2.62 17.07 -5.86
C ILE A 134 -3.05 17.99 -6.99
N THR A 135 -3.58 19.16 -6.68
CA THR A 135 -4.01 20.14 -7.67
C THR A 135 -2.80 20.80 -8.30
N ILE A 136 -2.46 20.43 -9.53
CA ILE A 136 -1.30 20.91 -10.26
C ILE A 136 -1.75 21.92 -11.33
N LYS A 137 -1.12 23.10 -11.36
CA LYS A 137 -1.39 24.18 -12.32
C LYS A 137 -0.19 24.34 -13.23
N GLU A 138 -0.28 23.86 -14.47
CA GLU A 138 0.83 23.89 -15.46
C GLU A 138 1.37 25.30 -15.71
N LYS A 139 0.53 26.33 -15.64
CA LYS A 139 0.93 27.73 -15.79
C LYS A 139 1.92 28.23 -14.72
N LEU A 140 2.08 27.48 -13.62
CA LEU A 140 3.02 27.80 -12.55
C LEU A 140 4.36 27.08 -12.71
N PHE A 141 4.54 26.26 -13.71
CA PHE A 141 5.83 25.65 -14.01
C PHE A 141 6.81 26.72 -14.52
N LYS A 142 7.97 26.79 -13.84
CA LYS A 142 9.06 27.73 -14.20
C LYS A 142 10.15 27.07 -15.06
N THR A 143 10.22 25.73 -15.06
CA THR A 143 11.27 24.97 -15.72
C THR A 143 10.71 23.86 -16.59
N ASP A 144 11.47 23.44 -17.60
CA ASP A 144 11.04 22.34 -18.47
C ASP A 144 11.04 20.99 -17.74
N ILE A 145 11.90 20.82 -16.72
CA ILE A 145 11.90 19.58 -15.94
C ILE A 145 10.62 19.41 -15.10
N GLU A 146 9.99 20.51 -14.63
CA GLU A 146 8.69 20.44 -13.95
C GLU A 146 7.62 19.91 -14.92
N LYS A 147 7.61 20.36 -16.16
CA LYS A 147 6.69 19.88 -17.23
C LYS A 147 6.97 18.42 -17.57
N THR A 148 8.24 18.08 -17.76
CA THR A 148 8.65 16.69 -18.09
C THR A 148 8.21 15.74 -16.99
N LEU A 149 8.52 16.06 -15.72
CA LEU A 149 8.13 15.24 -14.57
C LEU A 149 6.62 15.08 -14.48
N TYR A 150 5.86 16.14 -14.74
CA TYR A 150 4.39 16.07 -14.75
C TYR A 150 3.87 15.15 -15.85
N THR A 151 4.37 15.31 -17.07
CA THR A 151 3.95 14.51 -18.23
C THR A 151 4.31 13.03 -18.01
N ASP A 152 5.55 12.74 -17.60
CA ASP A 152 6.02 11.38 -17.34
C ASP A 152 5.20 10.73 -16.21
N SER A 153 4.94 11.45 -15.12
CA SER A 153 4.17 10.92 -14.00
C SER A 153 2.70 10.64 -14.38
N LYS A 154 2.09 11.46 -15.24
CA LYS A 154 0.73 11.19 -15.76
C LYS A 154 0.70 9.93 -16.61
N LYS A 155 1.65 9.79 -17.55
CA LYS A 155 1.77 8.60 -18.40
C LYS A 155 1.99 7.34 -17.55
N VAL A 156 2.96 7.38 -16.63
CA VAL A 156 3.20 6.24 -15.71
C VAL A 156 1.97 5.95 -14.87
N GLY A 157 1.24 6.98 -14.41
CA GLY A 157 -0.01 6.81 -13.67
C GLY A 157 -1.05 5.98 -14.43
N GLU A 158 -1.23 6.23 -15.73
CA GLU A 158 -2.13 5.45 -16.58
C GLU A 158 -1.63 4.00 -16.79
N GLU A 159 -0.32 3.84 -17.01
CA GLU A 159 0.29 2.53 -17.22
C GLU A 159 0.20 1.63 -15.97
N ILE A 160 0.47 2.18 -14.77
CA ILE A 160 0.39 1.40 -13.52
C ILE A 160 -1.04 0.99 -13.15
N GLU A 161 -2.06 1.79 -13.49
CA GLU A 161 -3.45 1.39 -13.29
C GLU A 161 -3.78 0.12 -14.09
N LYS A 162 -3.25 0.01 -15.32
CA LYS A 162 -3.38 -1.20 -16.13
C LYS A 162 -2.66 -2.38 -15.47
N SER A 163 -1.40 -2.21 -15.06
CA SER A 163 -0.62 -3.26 -14.41
C SER A 163 -1.30 -3.78 -13.12
N ILE A 164 -1.87 -2.88 -12.30
CA ILE A 164 -2.61 -3.24 -11.08
C ILE A 164 -3.87 -4.05 -11.43
N LYS A 165 -4.64 -3.59 -12.44
CA LYS A 165 -5.86 -4.27 -12.87
C LYS A 165 -5.60 -5.67 -13.41
N GLU A 166 -4.48 -5.84 -14.11
CA GLU A 166 -4.04 -7.11 -14.68
C GLU A 166 -3.26 -7.98 -13.66
N LYS A 167 -3.10 -7.48 -12.42
CA LYS A 167 -2.31 -8.12 -11.33
C LYS A 167 -0.83 -8.34 -11.69
N GLU A 168 -0.30 -7.54 -12.63
CA GLU A 168 1.10 -7.55 -13.05
C GLU A 168 1.96 -6.65 -12.15
N TYR A 169 2.12 -7.03 -10.88
CA TYR A 169 2.77 -6.18 -9.87
C TYR A 169 4.26 -5.94 -10.13
N ALA A 170 4.95 -6.85 -10.81
CA ALA A 170 6.33 -6.61 -11.23
C ALA A 170 6.40 -5.49 -12.28
N ASP A 171 5.47 -5.46 -13.25
CA ASP A 171 5.37 -4.41 -14.26
C ASP A 171 5.04 -3.05 -13.63
N TYR A 172 4.17 -3.02 -12.60
CA TYR A 172 3.92 -1.80 -11.82
C TYR A 172 5.24 -1.18 -11.31
N PHE A 173 6.13 -1.98 -10.70
CA PHE A 173 7.41 -1.48 -10.22
C PHE A 173 8.34 -1.07 -11.37
N GLU A 174 8.39 -1.83 -12.47
CA GLU A 174 9.19 -1.45 -13.65
C GLU A 174 8.74 -0.11 -14.22
N LYS A 175 7.44 0.19 -14.24
CA LYS A 175 6.94 1.52 -14.63
C LYS A 175 7.39 2.61 -13.65
N LEU A 176 7.31 2.37 -12.34
CA LEU A 176 7.80 3.33 -11.35
C LEU A 176 9.29 3.61 -11.49
N PHE A 177 10.11 2.60 -11.78
CA PHE A 177 11.55 2.78 -11.99
C PHE A 177 11.87 3.76 -13.12
N THR A 178 11.01 3.88 -14.13
CA THR A 178 11.21 4.83 -15.24
C THR A 178 11.12 6.29 -14.79
N LEU A 179 10.46 6.59 -13.66
CA LEU A 179 10.37 7.95 -13.12
C LEU A 179 11.63 8.38 -12.34
N VAL A 180 12.42 7.43 -11.83
CA VAL A 180 13.54 7.74 -10.95
C VAL A 180 14.52 8.73 -11.56
N PRO A 181 15.01 8.56 -12.82
CA PRO A 181 15.94 9.52 -13.42
C PRO A 181 15.36 10.94 -13.57
N THR A 182 14.08 11.05 -13.90
CA THR A 182 13.41 12.35 -14.04
C THR A 182 13.23 13.02 -12.67
N ILE A 183 12.93 12.24 -11.63
CA ILE A 183 12.84 12.74 -10.23
C ILE A 183 14.21 13.23 -9.75
N ASP A 184 15.27 12.49 -9.99
CA ASP A 184 16.62 12.89 -9.61
C ASP A 184 17.00 14.21 -10.30
N LYS A 185 16.84 14.31 -11.62
CA LYS A 185 17.08 15.54 -12.37
C LYS A 185 16.22 16.71 -11.87
N TYR A 186 14.96 16.46 -11.49
CA TYR A 186 14.10 17.46 -10.90
C TYR A 186 14.69 18.03 -9.61
N PHE A 187 15.09 17.18 -8.69
CA PHE A 187 15.67 17.61 -7.41
C PHE A 187 17.05 18.24 -7.56
N ASP A 188 17.79 17.96 -8.62
CA ASP A 188 19.10 18.57 -8.88
C ASP A 188 18.96 19.97 -9.47
N THR A 189 17.82 20.29 -10.10
CA THR A 189 17.64 21.54 -10.86
C THR A 189 16.57 22.46 -10.29
N VAL A 190 15.65 21.94 -9.46
CA VAL A 190 14.49 22.69 -8.92
C VAL A 190 14.61 22.89 -7.42
N ILE A 191 14.61 24.14 -6.98
CA ILE A 191 14.48 24.49 -5.57
C ILE A 191 12.99 24.42 -5.21
N VAL A 192 12.54 23.30 -4.65
CA VAL A 192 11.10 23.06 -4.37
C VAL A 192 10.52 24.16 -3.48
N MET A 193 11.27 24.60 -2.45
CA MET A 193 10.87 25.65 -1.51
C MET A 193 11.09 27.05 -2.11
N ASP A 194 10.40 27.34 -3.21
CA ASP A 194 10.41 28.64 -3.88
C ASP A 194 9.87 29.76 -2.96
N GLU A 195 10.35 31.00 -3.13
CA GLU A 195 9.86 32.16 -2.39
C GLU A 195 8.38 32.46 -2.72
N ASP A 196 7.99 32.30 -3.99
CA ASP A 196 6.60 32.39 -4.41
C ASP A 196 5.81 31.20 -3.87
N LYS A 197 4.88 31.49 -2.95
CA LYS A 197 4.05 30.48 -2.31
C LYS A 197 3.26 29.65 -3.31
N ASN A 198 2.72 30.25 -4.38
CA ASN A 198 1.92 29.52 -5.36
C ASN A 198 2.77 28.50 -6.14
N VAL A 199 4.00 28.89 -6.49
CA VAL A 199 4.96 28.00 -7.16
C VAL A 199 5.37 26.88 -6.22
N ARG A 200 5.72 27.21 -4.98
CA ARG A 200 6.09 26.23 -3.95
C ARG A 200 4.98 25.21 -3.71
N ASP A 201 3.75 25.66 -3.49
CA ASP A 201 2.61 24.79 -3.25
C ASP A 201 2.33 23.90 -4.47
N ASN A 202 2.46 24.43 -5.68
CA ASN A 202 2.31 23.66 -6.93
C ASN A 202 3.37 22.56 -7.08
N ARG A 203 4.64 22.83 -6.70
CA ARG A 203 5.73 21.86 -6.67
C ARG A 203 5.50 20.74 -5.64
N ILE A 204 5.04 21.14 -4.44
CA ILE A 204 4.67 20.17 -3.39
C ILE A 204 3.50 19.29 -3.87
N ASN A 205 2.48 19.86 -4.50
CA ASN A 205 1.34 19.10 -5.04
C ASN A 205 1.78 18.11 -6.13
N GLN A 206 2.73 18.49 -6.99
CA GLN A 206 3.31 17.59 -7.99
C GLN A 206 4.03 16.40 -7.34
N LEU A 207 4.84 16.64 -6.32
CA LEU A 207 5.52 15.59 -5.56
C LEU A 207 4.52 14.70 -4.80
N THR A 208 3.44 15.28 -4.28
CA THR A 208 2.35 14.53 -3.62
C THR A 208 1.65 13.60 -4.61
N TYR A 209 1.41 14.06 -5.85
CA TYR A 209 0.87 13.20 -6.90
C TYR A 209 1.80 12.01 -7.18
N ILE A 210 3.11 12.23 -7.28
CA ILE A 210 4.10 11.17 -7.47
C ILE A 210 4.10 10.19 -6.29
N MET A 211 4.02 10.68 -5.06
CA MET A 211 3.92 9.82 -3.89
C MET A 211 2.68 8.93 -3.92
N ASN A 212 1.56 9.44 -4.40
CA ASN A 212 0.36 8.63 -4.58
C ASN A 212 0.55 7.51 -5.62
N LEU A 213 1.38 7.72 -6.66
CA LEU A 213 1.74 6.65 -7.60
C LEU A 213 2.60 5.58 -6.90
N PHE A 214 3.57 6.00 -6.09
CA PHE A 214 4.43 5.09 -5.33
C PHE A 214 3.66 4.24 -4.31
N ASP A 215 2.64 4.81 -3.69
CA ASP A 215 1.88 4.19 -2.61
C ASP A 215 0.58 3.51 -3.10
N ARG A 216 0.46 3.12 -4.37
CA ARG A 216 -0.77 2.49 -4.89
C ARG A 216 -1.03 1.11 -4.29
N ILE A 217 -0.01 0.28 -4.14
CA ILE A 217 -0.13 -1.12 -3.69
C ILE A 217 0.63 -1.43 -2.40
N ALA A 218 1.55 -0.57 -1.99
CA ALA A 218 2.31 -0.69 -0.74
C ALA A 218 2.82 0.69 -0.30
N TYR A 219 2.96 0.93 1.00
CA TYR A 219 3.59 2.14 1.53
C TYR A 219 5.11 2.04 1.43
N LEU A 220 5.68 2.46 0.28
CA LEU A 220 7.12 2.28 0.01
C LEU A 220 8.03 3.05 0.96
N ASN A 221 7.55 4.13 1.56
CA ASN A 221 8.29 4.88 2.57
C ASN A 221 8.53 4.12 3.89
N LYS A 222 7.89 2.96 4.08
CA LYS A 222 8.08 2.06 5.23
C LYS A 222 9.17 1.01 5.00
N LEU A 223 9.68 0.89 3.76
CA LEU A 223 10.73 -0.07 3.41
C LEU A 223 12.11 0.46 3.83
N GLU A 224 12.94 -0.44 4.42
CA GLU A 224 14.29 -0.17 4.90
C GLU A 224 15.38 -0.65 3.94
#